data_e2145d21bc8e4fdbcc1641dc7c82da5d
#
_entry.id   e2145d21bc8e4fdbcc1641dc7c82da5d
#
_cell.length_a   1.000
_cell.length_b   1.000
_cell.length_c   1.000
_cell.angle_alpha   90.00
_cell.angle_beta   90.00
_cell.angle_gamma   90.00
#
_symmetry.space_group_name_H-M   'P 1'
#
loop_
_entity.id
_entity.type
_entity.pdbx_description
1 polymer ?
#
loop_
_entity_poly.entity_id
_entity_poly.type
_entity_poly.pdbx_seq_one_letter_code
_entity_poly.pdbx_strand_id
1 'polypeptide(L)'
;MFSKLTSLLRSGTADPPLPPGDPGTLAPEHTLIVVGDLHGCFDLLKQTLERIDAHIEAEGPEGDPAPRLVLVGDYVDRGPDSAGVLRHVHELQKAMPEQVICLMGNHEWMMLDFLADPAGKGPRWLNNGGVQTLASFGIGGVTPQSPLEDLSDAADALEAAMPEGLLDWLRRLPLSHSSGNVICVHAAMDPYLPLRDQLPEVLLWGQRDFLKRPRNDDLWVVHGHTIFKQPQFVQSRISIDTGAFHTGRLSVAYIRPGRCEFI
;
A
#
# COMPACT_ATOMS: atom_id res chain seq x y z
N MET A 1 7.32 27.62 12.69
CA MET A 1 8.22 26.45 12.63
C MET A 1 7.93 25.54 11.43
N PHE A 2 6.94 25.85 10.60
CA PHE A 2 6.49 25.06 9.44
C PHE A 2 7.08 25.50 8.08
N SER A 3 7.85 26.60 8.04
CA SER A 3 8.33 27.16 6.77
C SER A 3 9.57 26.45 6.18
N LYS A 4 10.25 25.63 6.95
CA LYS A 4 11.45 24.89 6.50
C LYS A 4 11.15 23.54 5.82
N LEU A 5 9.97 22.94 6.09
CA LEU A 5 9.58 21.69 5.42
C LEU A 5 9.07 21.90 3.98
N THR A 6 8.48 23.07 3.71
CA THR A 6 7.97 23.39 2.37
C THR A 6 9.05 23.74 1.35
N SER A 7 10.27 24.07 1.80
CA SER A 7 11.40 24.40 0.90
C SER A 7 12.13 23.13 0.39
N LEU A 8 12.00 22.01 1.09
CA LEU A 8 12.65 20.74 0.74
C LEU A 8 11.96 20.00 -0.43
N LEU A 9 10.69 20.33 -0.70
CA LEU A 9 9.89 19.70 -1.76
C LEU A 9 9.94 20.44 -3.11
N ARG A 10 10.73 21.50 -3.26
CA ARG A 10 10.70 22.40 -4.43
C ARG A 10 11.92 22.38 -5.34
N SER A 11 12.95 21.65 -5.05
CA SER A 11 14.15 21.63 -5.92
C SER A 11 14.46 20.21 -6.37
N GLY A 12 14.45 19.96 -7.67
CA GLY A 12 15.01 18.77 -8.30
C GLY A 12 16.54 18.72 -8.18
N THR A 13 17.04 18.99 -6.98
CA THR A 13 18.44 18.83 -6.56
C THR A 13 18.50 17.70 -5.58
N ALA A 14 19.56 16.93 -5.58
CA ALA A 14 19.82 15.84 -4.65
C ALA A 14 19.26 16.14 -3.26
N ASP A 15 18.48 15.22 -2.69
CA ASP A 15 17.93 15.39 -1.35
C ASP A 15 19.07 15.74 -0.37
N PRO A 16 18.83 16.68 0.57
CA PRO A 16 19.83 17.02 1.56
C PRO A 16 20.21 15.75 2.35
N PRO A 17 21.49 15.65 2.77
CA PRO A 17 21.91 14.55 3.64
C PRO A 17 21.03 14.52 4.89
N LEU A 18 20.72 13.31 5.38
CA LEU A 18 19.92 13.11 6.60
C LEU A 18 20.51 13.92 7.75
N PRO A 19 19.66 14.55 8.59
CA PRO A 19 20.14 15.34 9.71
C PRO A 19 20.92 14.47 10.72
N PRO A 20 21.92 15.04 11.40
CA PRO A 20 22.66 14.31 12.44
C PRO A 20 21.73 13.79 13.54
N GLY A 21 21.75 12.50 13.79
CA GLY A 21 20.87 11.83 14.76
C GLY A 21 19.69 11.06 14.14
N ASP A 22 19.56 11.05 12.84
CA ASP A 22 18.66 10.12 12.14
C ASP A 22 19.22 8.68 12.15
N PRO A 23 18.36 7.66 12.19
CA PRO A 23 18.72 6.26 12.44
C PRO A 23 19.48 5.57 11.30
N GLY A 24 20.24 6.30 10.56
CA GLY A 24 21.08 5.75 9.51
C GLY A 24 20.64 6.12 8.10
N THR A 25 21.54 5.88 7.18
CA THR A 25 21.31 6.10 5.75
C THR A 25 20.43 5.00 5.20
N LEU A 26 19.48 5.33 4.33
CA LEU A 26 18.74 4.35 3.54
C LEU A 26 19.71 3.39 2.85
N ALA A 27 19.54 2.10 3.05
CA ALA A 27 20.39 1.06 2.50
C ALA A 27 19.57 -0.16 2.05
N PRO A 28 18.64 -0.01 1.09
CA PRO A 28 17.94 -1.14 0.50
C PRO A 28 18.92 -2.00 -0.32
N GLU A 29 18.65 -3.31 -0.41
CA GLU A 29 19.43 -4.24 -1.24
C GLU A 29 19.18 -4.04 -2.73
N HIS A 30 17.97 -3.59 -3.09
CA HIS A 30 17.53 -3.24 -4.43
C HIS A 30 16.88 -1.87 -4.41
N THR A 31 16.85 -1.19 -5.54
CA THR A 31 15.98 -0.04 -5.71
C THR A 31 14.52 -0.46 -5.44
N LEU A 32 13.88 0.22 -4.51
CA LEU A 32 12.47 0.00 -4.19
C LEU A 32 11.61 1.10 -4.81
N ILE A 33 10.57 0.68 -5.50
CA ILE A 33 9.53 1.54 -6.06
C ILE A 33 8.26 1.20 -5.29
N VAL A 34 7.89 2.04 -4.33
CA VAL A 34 6.79 1.72 -3.41
C VAL A 34 5.59 2.57 -3.72
N VAL A 35 4.47 1.91 -4.05
CA VAL A 35 3.20 2.53 -4.43
C VAL A 35 2.25 2.53 -3.26
N GLY A 36 1.61 3.68 -3.00
CA GLY A 36 0.61 3.86 -1.94
C GLY A 36 -0.73 3.17 -2.21
N ASP A 37 -1.69 3.44 -1.33
CA ASP A 37 -3.01 2.82 -1.32
C ASP A 37 -3.80 3.11 -2.62
N LEU A 38 -4.34 2.06 -3.23
CA LEU A 38 -4.99 2.12 -4.56
C LEU A 38 -6.49 2.37 -4.49
N HIS A 39 -7.17 1.72 -3.56
CA HIS A 39 -8.60 1.86 -3.36
C HIS A 39 -9.42 1.92 -4.67
N GLY A 40 -9.34 0.87 -5.50
CA GLY A 40 -10.13 0.76 -6.72
C GLY A 40 -9.84 1.83 -7.79
N CYS A 41 -8.75 2.59 -7.68
CA CYS A 41 -8.37 3.63 -8.62
C CYS A 41 -7.56 3.05 -9.80
N PHE A 42 -8.19 2.20 -10.61
CA PHE A 42 -7.49 1.46 -11.68
C PHE A 42 -6.84 2.35 -12.73
N ASP A 43 -7.50 3.43 -13.15
CA ASP A 43 -6.90 4.36 -14.12
C ASP A 43 -5.68 5.10 -13.57
N LEU A 44 -5.70 5.46 -12.28
CA LEU A 44 -4.52 6.03 -11.62
C LEU A 44 -3.38 5.02 -11.51
N LEU A 45 -3.69 3.75 -11.24
CA LEU A 45 -2.68 2.69 -11.23
C LEU A 45 -1.97 2.59 -12.58
N LYS A 46 -2.73 2.51 -13.70
CA LYS A 46 -2.16 2.44 -15.05
C LYS A 46 -1.24 3.64 -15.34
N GLN A 47 -1.73 4.86 -15.11
CA GLN A 47 -0.95 6.09 -15.30
C GLN A 47 0.31 6.11 -14.40
N THR A 48 0.21 5.56 -13.19
CA THR A 48 1.34 5.49 -12.27
C THR A 48 2.40 4.50 -12.73
N LEU A 49 1.99 3.34 -13.25
CA LEU A 49 2.93 2.37 -13.84
C LEU A 49 3.65 2.95 -15.05
N GLU A 50 2.93 3.64 -15.96
CA GLU A 50 3.55 4.36 -17.09
C GLU A 50 4.57 5.42 -16.63
N ARG A 51 4.27 6.15 -15.55
CA ARG A 51 5.17 7.14 -14.96
C ARG A 51 6.41 6.48 -14.33
N ILE A 52 6.24 5.34 -13.68
CA ILE A 52 7.33 4.53 -13.13
C ILE A 52 8.23 4.04 -14.26
N ASP A 53 7.67 3.48 -15.33
CA ASP A 53 8.42 2.99 -16.48
C ASP A 53 9.25 4.12 -17.12
N ALA A 54 8.64 5.28 -17.36
CA ALA A 54 9.33 6.44 -17.89
C ALA A 54 10.48 6.94 -16.96
N HIS A 55 10.28 6.85 -15.63
CA HIS A 55 11.31 7.20 -14.66
C HIS A 55 12.50 6.24 -14.70
N ILE A 56 12.24 4.93 -14.77
CA ILE A 56 13.26 3.88 -14.89
C ILE A 56 14.05 4.05 -16.20
N GLU A 57 13.36 4.29 -17.32
CA GLU A 57 13.98 4.52 -18.61
C GLU A 57 14.91 5.75 -18.60
N ALA A 58 14.53 6.80 -17.89
CA ALA A 58 15.32 8.03 -17.79
C ALA A 58 16.62 7.83 -16.97
N GLU A 59 16.69 6.86 -16.06
CA GLU A 59 17.92 6.51 -15.34
C GLU A 59 18.96 5.82 -16.24
N GLY A 60 18.51 5.18 -17.31
CA GLY A 60 19.37 4.51 -18.29
C GLY A 60 20.15 3.32 -17.69
N PRO A 61 21.31 2.97 -18.30
CA PRO A 61 22.06 1.77 -17.90
C PRO A 61 22.78 1.87 -16.54
N GLU A 62 22.76 3.04 -15.90
CA GLU A 62 23.31 3.25 -14.55
C GLU A 62 22.28 2.93 -13.45
N GLY A 63 21.01 2.71 -13.82
CA GLY A 63 19.95 2.30 -12.91
C GLY A 63 20.13 0.87 -12.39
N ASP A 64 19.34 0.51 -11.37
CA ASP A 64 19.26 -0.86 -10.89
C ASP A 64 18.64 -1.75 -11.99
N PRO A 65 19.33 -2.81 -12.45
CA PRO A 65 18.79 -3.69 -13.49
C PRO A 65 17.58 -4.52 -13.06
N ALA A 66 17.29 -4.59 -11.75
CA ALA A 66 16.20 -5.37 -11.19
C ALA A 66 15.51 -4.67 -10.02
N PRO A 67 14.93 -3.46 -10.22
CA PRO A 67 14.21 -2.76 -9.16
C PRO A 67 13.02 -3.59 -8.68
N ARG A 68 12.61 -3.41 -7.43
CA ARG A 68 11.46 -4.08 -6.82
C ARG A 68 10.29 -3.11 -6.74
N LEU A 69 9.17 -3.48 -7.35
CA LEU A 69 7.91 -2.77 -7.21
C LEU A 69 7.16 -3.33 -5.99
N VAL A 70 6.89 -2.50 -5.01
CA VAL A 70 6.13 -2.87 -3.80
C VAL A 70 4.83 -2.09 -3.76
N LEU A 71 3.70 -2.80 -3.70
CA LEU A 71 2.39 -2.20 -3.47
C LEU A 71 2.01 -2.46 -2.01
N VAL A 72 1.69 -1.40 -1.25
CA VAL A 72 1.53 -1.51 0.22
C VAL A 72 0.16 -2.00 0.68
N GLY A 73 -0.72 -2.42 -0.22
CA GLY A 73 -2.06 -2.91 0.09
C GLY A 73 -3.17 -1.91 -0.22
N ASP A 74 -4.36 -2.19 0.32
CA ASP A 74 -5.59 -1.43 0.07
C ASP A 74 -5.89 -1.27 -1.43
N TYR A 75 -5.97 -2.40 -2.12
CA TYR A 75 -6.32 -2.49 -3.55
C TYR A 75 -7.79 -2.21 -3.78
N VAL A 76 -8.63 -2.62 -2.82
CA VAL A 76 -10.10 -2.62 -2.88
C VAL A 76 -10.71 -1.44 -2.15
N ASP A 77 -12.02 -1.29 -2.32
CA ASP A 77 -12.92 -0.37 -1.64
C ASP A 77 -12.81 1.10 -2.06
N ARG A 78 -13.87 1.87 -1.79
CA ARG A 78 -13.97 3.33 -2.00
C ARG A 78 -13.99 3.78 -3.45
N GLY A 79 -13.04 3.35 -4.25
CA GLY A 79 -12.94 3.72 -5.67
C GLY A 79 -13.79 2.84 -6.60
N PRO A 80 -13.85 3.20 -7.88
CA PRO A 80 -14.85 2.66 -8.80
C PRO A 80 -14.53 1.27 -9.35
N ASP A 81 -13.25 0.82 -9.37
CA ASP A 81 -12.85 -0.40 -10.08
C ASP A 81 -11.85 -1.25 -9.29
N SER A 82 -12.29 -1.75 -8.12
CA SER A 82 -11.53 -2.71 -7.32
C SER A 82 -11.26 -4.01 -8.08
N ALA A 83 -12.21 -4.47 -8.88
CA ALA A 83 -12.06 -5.67 -9.69
C ALA A 83 -10.95 -5.53 -10.74
N GLY A 84 -10.86 -4.39 -11.40
CA GLY A 84 -9.79 -4.07 -12.35
C GLY A 84 -8.43 -4.00 -11.68
N VAL A 85 -8.34 -3.33 -10.53
CA VAL A 85 -7.10 -3.26 -9.74
C VAL A 85 -6.62 -4.64 -9.33
N LEU A 86 -7.48 -5.46 -8.70
CA LEU A 86 -7.11 -6.80 -8.23
C LEU A 86 -6.62 -7.70 -9.35
N ARG A 87 -7.36 -7.74 -10.49
CA ARG A 87 -6.96 -8.54 -11.66
C ARG A 87 -5.60 -8.12 -12.19
N HIS A 88 -5.40 -6.82 -12.33
CA HIS A 88 -4.16 -6.26 -12.89
C HIS A 88 -2.95 -6.52 -11.99
N VAL A 89 -3.08 -6.26 -10.69
CA VAL A 89 -2.00 -6.45 -9.71
C VAL A 89 -1.64 -7.93 -9.56
N HIS A 90 -2.64 -8.82 -9.53
CA HIS A 90 -2.43 -10.27 -9.50
C HIS A 90 -1.67 -10.77 -10.75
N GLU A 91 -2.10 -10.36 -11.96
CA GLU A 91 -1.41 -10.75 -13.19
C GLU A 91 -0.01 -10.13 -13.29
N LEU A 92 0.18 -8.90 -12.82
CA LEU A 92 1.49 -8.25 -12.79
C LEU A 92 2.47 -9.03 -11.88
N GLN A 93 2.06 -9.40 -10.66
CA GLN A 93 2.90 -10.19 -9.76
C GLN A 93 3.15 -11.60 -10.31
N LYS A 94 2.15 -12.22 -10.93
CA LYS A 94 2.30 -13.53 -11.56
C LYS A 94 3.31 -13.52 -12.72
N ALA A 95 3.32 -12.44 -13.50
CA ALA A 95 4.27 -12.25 -14.59
C ALA A 95 5.70 -11.96 -14.10
N MET A 96 5.85 -11.29 -12.97
CA MET A 96 7.14 -10.85 -12.43
C MET A 96 7.23 -11.14 -10.92
N PRO A 97 7.22 -12.41 -10.49
CA PRO A 97 7.10 -12.78 -9.06
C PRO A 97 8.29 -12.35 -8.20
N GLU A 98 9.46 -12.18 -8.81
CA GLU A 98 10.66 -11.73 -8.10
C GLU A 98 10.76 -10.19 -7.99
N GLN A 99 10.10 -9.45 -8.88
CA GLN A 99 10.18 -8.00 -8.94
C GLN A 99 8.96 -7.30 -8.33
N VAL A 100 7.79 -7.94 -8.36
CA VAL A 100 6.54 -7.34 -7.87
C VAL A 100 6.12 -7.97 -6.56
N ILE A 101 6.06 -7.15 -5.51
CA ILE A 101 5.67 -7.54 -4.17
C ILE A 101 4.35 -6.84 -3.82
N CYS A 102 3.33 -7.63 -3.50
CA CYS A 102 2.03 -7.11 -3.08
C CYS A 102 1.83 -7.41 -1.60
N LEU A 103 1.57 -6.37 -0.79
CA LEU A 103 1.29 -6.54 0.63
C LEU A 103 -0.23 -6.59 0.88
N MET A 104 -0.62 -7.21 1.98
CA MET A 104 -1.97 -7.19 2.50
C MET A 104 -2.28 -5.81 3.10
N GLY A 105 -3.38 -5.18 2.69
CA GLY A 105 -3.96 -4.04 3.39
C GLY A 105 -5.10 -4.46 4.32
N ASN A 106 -5.55 -3.54 5.16
CA ASN A 106 -6.66 -3.82 6.07
C ASN A 106 -8.02 -3.93 5.32
N HIS A 107 -8.13 -3.36 4.14
CA HIS A 107 -9.33 -3.48 3.31
C HIS A 107 -9.44 -4.87 2.66
N GLU A 108 -8.36 -5.46 2.18
CA GLU A 108 -8.34 -6.86 1.75
C GLU A 108 -8.66 -7.80 2.93
N TRP A 109 -8.10 -7.52 4.11
CA TRP A 109 -8.43 -8.30 5.32
C TRP A 109 -9.92 -8.25 5.64
N MET A 110 -10.55 -7.06 5.62
CA MET A 110 -11.99 -6.93 5.84
C MET A 110 -12.83 -7.66 4.78
N MET A 111 -12.41 -7.63 3.52
CA MET A 111 -13.08 -8.38 2.44
C MET A 111 -12.99 -9.89 2.66
N LEU A 112 -11.84 -10.41 3.07
CA LEU A 112 -11.66 -11.83 3.40
C LEU A 112 -12.48 -12.22 4.65
N ASP A 113 -12.54 -11.36 5.66
CA ASP A 113 -13.40 -11.53 6.83
C ASP A 113 -14.89 -11.60 6.43
N PHE A 114 -15.34 -10.74 5.50
CA PHE A 114 -16.71 -10.78 4.94
C PHE A 114 -17.00 -12.11 4.24
N LEU A 115 -16.09 -12.61 3.40
CA LEU A 115 -16.28 -13.90 2.73
C LEU A 115 -16.36 -15.07 3.73
N ALA A 116 -15.64 -14.97 4.86
CA ALA A 116 -15.66 -16.01 5.89
C ALA A 116 -16.88 -15.91 6.83
N ASP A 117 -17.36 -14.71 7.11
CA ASP A 117 -18.49 -14.45 8.03
C ASP A 117 -19.30 -13.24 7.53
N PRO A 118 -20.15 -13.43 6.50
CA PRO A 118 -20.91 -12.33 5.89
C PRO A 118 -21.78 -11.55 6.88
N ALA A 119 -22.42 -12.24 7.82
CA ALA A 119 -23.31 -11.62 8.80
C ALA A 119 -22.56 -10.84 9.87
N GLY A 120 -21.50 -11.42 10.42
CA GLY A 120 -20.77 -10.82 11.54
C GLY A 120 -19.77 -9.75 11.12
N LYS A 121 -19.19 -9.88 9.93
CA LYS A 121 -18.12 -9.03 9.42
C LYS A 121 -18.54 -8.11 8.28
N GLY A 122 -19.56 -8.50 7.50
CA GLY A 122 -20.02 -7.77 6.34
C GLY A 122 -20.40 -6.32 6.61
N PRO A 123 -21.20 -5.99 7.63
CA PRO A 123 -21.55 -4.61 7.95
C PRO A 123 -20.34 -3.69 8.12
N ARG A 124 -19.27 -4.17 8.75
CA ARG A 124 -18.03 -3.42 8.91
C ARG A 124 -17.37 -3.13 7.56
N TRP A 125 -17.17 -4.15 6.73
CA TRP A 125 -16.51 -3.99 5.43
C TRP A 125 -17.34 -3.11 4.49
N LEU A 126 -18.64 -3.33 4.37
CA LEU A 126 -19.53 -2.55 3.51
C LEU A 126 -19.56 -1.06 3.89
N ASN A 127 -19.51 -0.72 5.20
CA ASN A 127 -19.38 0.65 5.68
C ASN A 127 -18.02 1.30 5.35
N ASN A 128 -16.99 0.51 5.06
CA ASN A 128 -15.65 1.00 4.73
C ASN A 128 -15.37 1.04 3.22
N GLY A 129 -16.38 0.85 2.37
CA GLY A 129 -16.23 0.94 0.93
C GLY A 129 -16.41 -0.38 0.17
N GLY A 130 -16.76 -1.48 0.87
CA GLY A 130 -17.00 -2.78 0.26
C GLY A 130 -18.17 -2.78 -0.74
N VAL A 131 -19.13 -1.86 -0.59
CA VAL A 131 -20.21 -1.69 -1.56
C VAL A 131 -19.67 -1.36 -2.95
N GLN A 132 -18.66 -0.49 -3.05
CA GLN A 132 -18.02 -0.13 -4.32
C GLN A 132 -17.25 -1.33 -4.89
N THR A 133 -16.61 -2.12 -4.04
CA THR A 133 -15.95 -3.36 -4.48
C THR A 133 -16.96 -4.36 -5.05
N LEU A 134 -18.06 -4.64 -4.36
CA LEU A 134 -19.14 -5.50 -4.87
C LEU A 134 -19.65 -4.98 -6.23
N ALA A 135 -19.93 -3.68 -6.32
CA ALA A 135 -20.40 -3.06 -7.54
C ALA A 135 -19.42 -3.23 -8.72
N SER A 136 -18.10 -3.15 -8.48
CA SER A 136 -17.06 -3.37 -9.49
C SER A 136 -17.01 -4.81 -10.02
N PHE A 137 -17.48 -5.77 -9.22
CA PHE A 137 -17.69 -7.17 -9.63
C PHE A 137 -19.09 -7.43 -10.20
N GLY A 138 -19.93 -6.39 -10.39
CA GLY A 138 -21.28 -6.51 -10.92
C GLY A 138 -22.33 -6.93 -9.89
N ILE A 139 -22.00 -6.90 -8.59
CA ILE A 139 -22.87 -7.29 -7.48
C ILE A 139 -23.47 -6.02 -6.87
N GLY A 140 -24.79 -5.91 -6.90
CA GLY A 140 -25.53 -4.75 -6.36
C GLY A 140 -26.61 -5.12 -5.38
N GLY A 141 -27.33 -4.10 -4.87
CA GLY A 141 -28.47 -4.28 -3.98
C GLY A 141 -28.13 -4.59 -2.51
N VAL A 142 -26.85 -4.64 -2.15
CA VAL A 142 -26.39 -4.97 -0.80
C VAL A 142 -25.92 -3.73 -0.06
N THR A 143 -26.31 -3.60 1.20
CA THR A 143 -25.96 -2.52 2.10
C THR A 143 -25.49 -3.08 3.45
N PRO A 144 -24.83 -2.27 4.30
CA PRO A 144 -24.47 -2.71 5.65
C PRO A 144 -25.63 -3.19 6.54
N GLN A 145 -26.86 -2.84 6.17
CA GLN A 145 -28.10 -3.19 6.88
C GLN A 145 -28.88 -4.33 6.20
N SER A 146 -28.37 -4.90 5.13
CA SER A 146 -29.03 -6.02 4.42
C SER A 146 -29.19 -7.25 5.31
N PRO A 147 -30.25 -8.04 5.11
CA PRO A 147 -30.45 -9.30 5.82
C PRO A 147 -29.28 -10.27 5.60
N LEU A 148 -29.13 -11.25 6.51
CA LEU A 148 -28.09 -12.28 6.41
C LEU A 148 -28.10 -13.01 5.05
N GLU A 149 -29.28 -13.35 4.54
CA GLU A 149 -29.44 -14.05 3.26
C GLU A 149 -28.80 -13.27 2.12
N ASP A 150 -29.13 -11.96 2.00
CA ASP A 150 -28.56 -11.08 0.96
C ASP A 150 -27.04 -10.92 1.10
N LEU A 151 -26.54 -10.86 2.36
CA LEU A 151 -25.09 -10.76 2.63
C LEU A 151 -24.36 -12.05 2.23
N SER A 152 -24.97 -13.22 2.50
CA SER A 152 -24.40 -14.51 2.11
C SER A 152 -24.41 -14.70 0.60
N ASP A 153 -25.52 -14.37 -0.05
CA ASP A 153 -25.62 -14.42 -1.53
C ASP A 153 -24.58 -13.51 -2.20
N ALA A 154 -24.35 -12.32 -1.61
CA ALA A 154 -23.34 -11.40 -2.12
C ALA A 154 -21.90 -11.93 -1.91
N ALA A 155 -21.63 -12.63 -0.81
CA ALA A 155 -20.32 -13.25 -0.58
C ALA A 155 -20.07 -14.39 -1.58
N ASP A 156 -21.05 -15.27 -1.78
CA ASP A 156 -20.98 -16.36 -2.75
C ASP A 156 -20.81 -15.82 -4.19
N ALA A 157 -21.54 -14.76 -4.53
CA ALA A 157 -21.44 -14.11 -5.82
C ALA A 157 -20.06 -13.45 -6.03
N LEU A 158 -19.49 -12.82 -4.99
CA LEU A 158 -18.15 -12.22 -5.04
C LEU A 158 -17.08 -13.28 -5.27
N GLU A 159 -17.14 -14.41 -4.52
CA GLU A 159 -16.19 -15.51 -4.71
C GLU A 159 -16.30 -16.09 -6.13
N ALA A 160 -17.52 -16.30 -6.62
CA ALA A 160 -17.78 -16.81 -7.98
C ALA A 160 -17.32 -15.83 -9.10
N ALA A 161 -17.36 -14.53 -8.86
CA ALA A 161 -16.92 -13.49 -9.83
C ALA A 161 -15.41 -13.28 -9.87
N MET A 162 -14.68 -13.77 -8.88
CA MET A 162 -13.21 -13.69 -8.85
C MET A 162 -12.59 -14.64 -9.88
N PRO A 163 -11.56 -14.21 -10.63
CA PRO A 163 -10.77 -15.11 -11.46
C PRO A 163 -10.14 -16.24 -10.66
N GLU A 164 -9.90 -17.36 -11.33
CA GLU A 164 -9.22 -18.51 -10.74
C GLU A 164 -7.87 -18.11 -10.10
N GLY A 165 -7.65 -18.53 -8.86
CA GLY A 165 -6.44 -18.27 -8.10
C GLY A 165 -6.37 -16.90 -7.42
N LEU A 166 -7.26 -15.93 -7.75
CA LEU A 166 -7.23 -14.58 -7.15
C LEU A 166 -7.50 -14.61 -5.65
N LEU A 167 -8.51 -15.35 -5.20
CA LEU A 167 -8.83 -15.46 -3.78
C LEU A 167 -7.71 -16.13 -2.97
N ASP A 168 -7.10 -17.18 -3.53
CA ASP A 168 -5.96 -17.85 -2.90
C ASP A 168 -4.72 -16.96 -2.87
N TRP A 169 -4.51 -16.13 -3.88
CA TRP A 169 -3.48 -15.12 -3.89
C TRP A 169 -3.71 -14.07 -2.79
N LEU A 170 -4.91 -13.51 -2.66
CA LEU A 170 -5.29 -12.58 -1.60
C LEU A 170 -5.00 -13.15 -0.20
N ARG A 171 -5.39 -14.41 0.06
CA ARG A 171 -5.15 -15.08 1.35
C ARG A 171 -3.67 -15.27 1.69
N ARG A 172 -2.78 -15.23 0.71
CA ARG A 172 -1.33 -15.42 0.87
C ARG A 172 -0.52 -14.14 0.82
N LEU A 173 -1.16 -12.98 0.69
CA LEU A 173 -0.44 -11.71 0.69
C LEU A 173 0.36 -11.53 1.99
N PRO A 174 1.65 -11.22 1.91
CA PRO A 174 2.49 -10.95 3.08
C PRO A 174 2.08 -9.63 3.75
N LEU A 175 2.39 -9.50 5.04
CA LEU A 175 2.13 -8.29 5.82
C LEU A 175 3.28 -7.27 5.78
N SER A 176 4.45 -7.70 5.32
CA SER A 176 5.65 -6.85 5.21
C SER A 176 6.60 -7.35 4.15
N HIS A 177 7.45 -6.46 3.66
CA HIS A 177 8.59 -6.76 2.81
C HIS A 177 9.82 -6.02 3.31
N SER A 178 10.98 -6.70 3.32
CA SER A 178 12.25 -6.13 3.79
C SER A 178 13.27 -6.11 2.66
N SER A 179 14.02 -5.02 2.56
CA SER A 179 15.17 -4.88 1.68
C SER A 179 16.24 -4.06 2.41
N GLY A 180 17.31 -4.71 2.84
CA GLY A 180 18.32 -4.08 3.70
C GLY A 180 17.68 -3.52 4.98
N ASN A 181 17.86 -2.22 5.23
CA ASN A 181 17.26 -1.54 6.37
C ASN A 181 15.91 -0.87 6.06
N VAL A 182 15.31 -1.12 4.89
CA VAL A 182 14.00 -0.59 4.50
C VAL A 182 12.94 -1.67 4.64
N ILE A 183 11.90 -1.38 5.42
CA ILE A 183 10.76 -2.26 5.66
C ILE A 183 9.50 -1.60 5.08
N CYS A 184 8.82 -2.29 4.17
CA CYS A 184 7.51 -1.88 3.67
C CYS A 184 6.42 -2.63 4.44
N VAL A 185 5.43 -1.90 4.95
CA VAL A 185 4.24 -2.42 5.62
C VAL A 185 3.01 -1.67 5.12
N HIS A 186 1.81 -2.20 5.38
CA HIS A 186 0.63 -1.44 5.03
C HIS A 186 0.44 -0.21 5.94
N ALA A 187 0.31 -0.38 7.25
CA ALA A 187 -0.09 0.71 8.13
C ALA A 187 1.01 1.22 9.08
N ALA A 188 1.65 0.35 9.84
CA ALA A 188 2.61 0.76 10.85
C ALA A 188 3.50 -0.37 11.33
N MET A 189 4.51 -0.02 12.12
CA MET A 189 5.26 -0.93 12.99
C MET A 189 5.25 -0.39 14.42
N ASP A 190 5.15 -1.26 15.41
CA ASP A 190 5.38 -0.87 16.81
C ASP A 190 6.85 -0.41 16.94
N PRO A 191 7.09 0.85 17.37
CA PRO A 191 8.44 1.39 17.42
C PRO A 191 9.33 0.73 18.47
N TYR A 192 8.75 -0.07 19.38
CA TYR A 192 9.45 -0.72 20.47
C TYR A 192 9.81 -2.19 20.18
N LEU A 193 9.26 -2.77 19.10
CA LEU A 193 9.42 -4.18 18.76
C LEU A 193 10.22 -4.36 17.46
N PRO A 194 11.09 -5.38 17.37
CA PRO A 194 11.71 -5.76 16.11
C PRO A 194 10.68 -6.31 15.12
N LEU A 195 11.01 -6.37 13.83
CA LEU A 195 10.08 -6.81 12.77
C LEU A 195 9.46 -8.19 13.06
N ARG A 196 10.26 -9.15 13.53
CA ARG A 196 9.80 -10.52 13.81
C ARG A 196 8.75 -10.63 14.91
N ASP A 197 8.66 -9.63 15.79
CA ASP A 197 7.76 -9.60 16.94
C ASP A 197 6.55 -8.66 16.72
N GLN A 198 6.42 -8.10 15.50
CA GLN A 198 5.28 -7.25 15.14
C GLN A 198 3.99 -8.05 15.09
N LEU A 199 2.92 -7.47 15.60
CA LEU A 199 1.59 -8.08 15.54
C LEU A 199 0.92 -7.77 14.19
N PRO A 200 0.21 -8.73 13.58
CA PRO A 200 -0.54 -8.50 12.35
C PRO A 200 -1.48 -7.29 12.42
N GLU A 201 -2.13 -7.09 13.56
CA GLU A 201 -3.03 -5.96 13.79
C GLU A 201 -2.32 -4.62 13.68
N VAL A 202 -1.06 -4.53 14.13
CA VAL A 202 -0.27 -3.31 14.04
C VAL A 202 0.13 -3.04 12.59
N LEU A 203 0.56 -4.07 11.88
CA LEU A 203 0.96 -3.95 10.47
C LEU A 203 -0.20 -3.55 9.57
N LEU A 204 -1.44 -3.98 9.89
CA LEU A 204 -2.65 -3.74 9.11
C LEU A 204 -3.45 -2.50 9.52
N TRP A 205 -3.51 -2.19 10.83
CA TRP A 205 -4.43 -1.17 11.36
C TRP A 205 -3.71 0.01 11.99
N GLY A 206 -2.41 -0.06 12.11
CA GLY A 206 -1.62 0.97 12.73
C GLY A 206 -1.47 0.84 14.24
N GLN A 207 -0.69 1.76 14.80
CA GLN A 207 -0.38 1.82 16.22
C GLN A 207 -0.20 3.28 16.64
N ARG A 208 -0.74 3.63 17.80
CA ARG A 208 -0.84 5.02 18.30
C ARG A 208 0.50 5.76 18.37
N ASP A 209 1.56 5.07 18.72
CA ASP A 209 2.87 5.69 18.94
C ASP A 209 3.73 5.73 17.66
N PHE A 210 3.34 4.99 16.61
CA PHE A 210 4.11 4.89 15.37
C PHE A 210 4.46 6.26 14.77
N LEU A 211 3.49 7.15 14.64
CA LEU A 211 3.71 8.48 14.07
C LEU A 211 4.32 9.49 15.06
N LYS A 212 4.42 9.14 16.35
CA LYS A 212 4.87 10.04 17.42
C LYS A 212 6.27 9.73 17.92
N ARG A 213 6.68 8.46 17.85
CA ARG A 213 7.93 7.96 18.40
C ARG A 213 8.81 7.42 17.28
N PRO A 214 10.04 7.93 17.12
CA PRO A 214 11.01 7.30 16.23
C PRO A 214 11.37 5.92 16.79
N ARG A 215 11.78 5.03 15.91
CA ARG A 215 12.43 3.76 16.28
C ARG A 215 13.84 4.05 16.82
N ASN A 216 14.35 3.13 17.63
CA ASN A 216 15.71 3.21 18.19
C ASN A 216 16.72 2.33 17.42
N ASP A 217 16.28 1.73 16.30
CA ASP A 217 17.11 0.97 15.38
C ASP A 217 17.32 1.76 14.08
N ASP A 218 18.10 1.23 13.16
CA ASP A 218 18.44 1.82 11.88
C ASP A 218 17.41 1.51 10.77
N LEU A 219 16.23 0.98 11.13
CA LEU A 219 15.20 0.62 10.16
C LEU A 219 14.39 1.84 9.69
N TRP A 220 14.15 1.86 8.39
CA TRP A 220 13.23 2.77 7.71
C TRP A 220 11.92 2.06 7.41
N VAL A 221 10.80 2.68 7.74
CA VAL A 221 9.47 2.10 7.52
C VAL A 221 8.73 2.88 6.45
N VAL A 222 8.45 2.21 5.32
CA VAL A 222 7.59 2.74 4.26
C VAL A 222 6.17 2.25 4.50
N HIS A 223 5.18 3.16 4.50
CA HIS A 223 3.81 2.79 4.83
C HIS A 223 2.76 3.63 4.11
N GLY A 224 1.56 3.06 3.98
CA GLY A 224 0.32 3.66 3.51
C GLY A 224 -0.66 3.96 4.65
N HIS A 225 -1.94 3.62 4.46
CA HIS A 225 -3.04 3.62 5.41
C HIS A 225 -3.41 4.98 6.02
N THR A 226 -2.45 5.75 6.46
CA THR A 226 -2.68 7.09 7.04
C THR A 226 -2.51 8.14 5.97
N ILE A 227 -3.62 8.84 5.64
CA ILE A 227 -3.65 9.81 4.56
C ILE A 227 -2.94 11.10 4.96
N PHE A 228 -1.96 11.50 4.15
CA PHE A 228 -1.26 12.78 4.25
C PHE A 228 -1.55 13.65 3.02
N LYS A 229 -1.48 14.98 3.16
CA LYS A 229 -1.65 15.90 2.02
C LYS A 229 -0.59 15.72 0.94
N GLN A 230 0.60 15.30 1.32
CA GLN A 230 1.74 15.00 0.46
C GLN A 230 2.52 13.85 1.09
N PRO A 231 3.25 13.04 0.30
CA PRO A 231 4.12 12.03 0.86
C PRO A 231 5.17 12.67 1.76
N GLN A 232 5.61 11.95 2.79
CA GLN A 232 6.48 12.47 3.83
C GLN A 232 7.68 11.56 4.07
N PHE A 233 8.81 12.19 4.38
CA PHE A 233 10.05 11.54 4.76
C PHE A 233 10.49 12.15 6.10
N VAL A 234 10.13 11.50 7.21
CA VAL A 234 10.30 12.05 8.58
C VAL A 234 10.64 10.94 9.57
N GLN A 235 11.75 11.11 10.32
CA GLN A 235 12.10 10.24 11.45
C GLN A 235 12.02 8.75 11.13
N SER A 236 12.75 8.29 10.10
CA SER A 236 12.76 6.89 9.63
C SER A 236 11.43 6.36 9.11
N ARG A 237 10.51 7.24 8.75
CA ARG A 237 9.24 6.89 8.11
C ARG A 237 9.11 7.55 6.76
N ILE A 238 8.62 6.78 5.80
CA ILE A 238 8.27 7.23 4.46
C ILE A 238 6.79 6.95 4.29
N SER A 239 5.98 8.01 4.44
CA SER A 239 4.51 7.93 4.38
C SER A 239 4.06 8.25 2.95
N ILE A 240 3.35 7.35 2.30
CA ILE A 240 3.03 7.45 0.87
C ILE A 240 1.53 7.41 0.54
N ASP A 241 0.64 7.24 1.51
CA ASP A 241 -0.78 7.36 1.22
C ASP A 241 -1.18 8.83 1.12
N THR A 242 -1.69 9.23 -0.04
CA THR A 242 -2.21 10.57 -0.32
C THR A 242 -3.70 10.57 -0.66
N GLY A 243 -4.39 9.47 -0.34
CA GLY A 243 -5.82 9.33 -0.51
C GLY A 243 -6.25 9.33 -1.98
N ALA A 244 -5.68 8.43 -2.78
CA ALA A 244 -5.87 8.37 -4.23
C ALA A 244 -7.35 8.44 -4.64
N PHE A 245 -8.24 7.74 -3.93
CA PHE A 245 -9.66 7.64 -4.23
C PHE A 245 -10.43 8.97 -4.13
N HIS A 246 -9.93 9.97 -3.40
CA HIS A 246 -10.59 11.28 -3.29
C HIS A 246 -9.72 12.46 -3.77
N THR A 247 -8.40 12.29 -3.83
CA THR A 247 -7.48 13.35 -4.28
C THR A 247 -7.13 13.24 -5.76
N GLY A 248 -7.31 12.06 -6.35
CA GLY A 248 -6.83 11.75 -7.69
C GLY A 248 -5.30 11.66 -7.79
N ARG A 249 -4.59 11.48 -6.66
CA ARG A 249 -3.12 11.40 -6.63
C ARG A 249 -2.67 10.09 -5.99
N LEU A 250 -1.99 9.27 -6.76
CA LEU A 250 -1.34 8.06 -6.29
C LEU A 250 0.16 8.33 -6.17
N SER A 251 0.67 8.26 -4.95
CA SER A 251 2.07 8.58 -4.64
C SER A 251 2.96 7.35 -4.77
N VAL A 252 4.20 7.59 -5.21
CA VAL A 252 5.24 6.59 -5.34
C VAL A 252 6.49 7.10 -4.66
N ALA A 253 7.11 6.26 -3.80
CA ALA A 253 8.44 6.48 -3.28
C ALA A 253 9.45 5.66 -4.09
N TYR A 254 10.44 6.34 -4.66
CA TYR A 254 11.57 5.74 -5.36
C TYR A 254 12.79 5.77 -4.42
N ILE A 255 13.21 4.61 -3.93
CA ILE A 255 14.15 4.49 -2.82
C ILE A 255 15.41 3.75 -3.28
N ARG A 256 16.56 4.41 -3.13
CA ARG A 256 17.89 3.89 -3.42
C ARG A 256 18.81 4.05 -2.21
N PRO A 257 19.99 3.42 -2.19
CA PRO A 257 20.97 3.71 -1.14
C PRO A 257 21.23 5.21 -0.99
N GLY A 258 20.99 5.73 0.22
CA GLY A 258 21.17 7.14 0.58
C GLY A 258 20.13 8.11 0.04
N ARG A 259 19.11 7.67 -0.71
CA ARG A 259 18.16 8.57 -1.37
C ARG A 259 16.73 8.03 -1.38
N CYS A 260 15.78 8.93 -1.14
CA CYS A 260 14.35 8.70 -1.41
C CYS A 260 13.80 9.90 -2.17
N GLU A 261 13.09 9.67 -3.25
CA GLU A 261 12.36 10.70 -4.01
C GLU A 261 10.91 10.25 -4.25
N PHE A 262 10.03 11.22 -4.44
CA PHE A 262 8.63 10.96 -4.75
C PHE A 262 8.34 11.31 -6.20
N ILE A 263 7.83 10.37 -6.96
CA ILE A 263 7.56 10.48 -8.39
C ILE A 263 6.07 10.38 -8.71
#